data_cf9ce76404c1fa49c98fa51db1224c3c
#
_entry.id   cf9ce76404c1fa49c98fa51db1224c3c
#
_cell.length_a   1.000
_cell.length_b   1.000
_cell.length_c   1.000
_cell.angle_alpha   90.00
_cell.angle_beta   90.00
_cell.angle_gamma   90.00
#
_symmetry.space_group_name_H-M   'P 1'
#
loop_
_entity.id
_entity.type
_entity.pdbx_description
1 polymer ?
#
loop_
_entity_poly.entity_id
_entity_poly.type
_entity_poly.pdbx_seq_one_letter_code
_entity_poly.pdbx_strand_id
1 'polypeptide(L)'
;MKLKRGLAGLLTVIVFAVWPIQAVLAEETDEEAKLEAEKNASLAAPIDTNSLEEWPEGPAVYAQSAIVMDMGSGAVLYAKKPDERHYPASITKLLTTLAALENGTLTDRVTFSQESVDILNWDDASIGMRPGEEISMEDALYAVLLASANEVSYAVAESTGRNHLNGGYDTFIELMNQRSAELGCTGSNWVNPHGLHDDNHYTTARDMALIASAVYQREEFREIMNTLEYHIPATNLENEERIFQQNHKMLWE
;
A
#
# COMPACT_ATOMS: atom_id res chain seq x y z
N MET A 1 46.65 -10.32 -57.32
CA MET A 1 45.52 -9.38 -57.30
C MET A 1 44.31 -10.10 -56.70
N LYS A 2 44.04 -9.91 -55.40
CA LYS A 2 42.83 -10.27 -54.63
C LYS A 2 43.19 -10.23 -53.16
N LEU A 3 42.94 -9.13 -52.50
CA LEU A 3 42.63 -9.05 -51.04
C LEU A 3 42.36 -7.60 -50.71
N LYS A 4 41.10 -7.18 -50.75
CA LYS A 4 40.55 -5.98 -50.11
C LYS A 4 39.02 -5.98 -50.25
N ARG A 5 38.34 -6.90 -49.56
CA ARG A 5 36.91 -6.81 -49.26
C ARG A 5 36.66 -7.64 -48.01
N GLY A 6 36.82 -7.06 -46.86
CA GLY A 6 36.57 -7.82 -45.65
C GLY A 6 36.64 -7.05 -44.34
N LEU A 7 36.78 -5.70 -44.38
CA LEU A 7 36.88 -4.92 -43.11
C LEU A 7 35.82 -3.81 -42.95
N ALA A 8 34.95 -3.58 -43.94
CA ALA A 8 33.95 -2.52 -43.88
C ALA A 8 32.60 -2.99 -43.28
N GLY A 9 32.38 -4.31 -43.14
CA GLY A 9 31.10 -4.84 -42.62
C GLY A 9 31.02 -5.03 -41.12
N LEU A 10 32.16 -4.99 -40.40
CA LEU A 10 32.18 -5.26 -38.96
C LEU A 10 32.05 -3.99 -38.10
N LEU A 11 32.33 -2.82 -38.66
CA LEU A 11 32.25 -1.55 -37.88
C LEU A 11 30.82 -0.97 -37.79
N THR A 12 29.94 -1.36 -38.72
CA THR A 12 28.57 -0.80 -38.78
C THR A 12 27.61 -1.50 -37.80
N VAL A 13 27.91 -2.73 -37.35
CA VAL A 13 27.06 -3.49 -36.45
C VAL A 13 27.27 -3.07 -34.96
N ILE A 14 28.47 -2.58 -34.61
CA ILE A 14 28.80 -2.19 -33.23
C ILE A 14 28.18 -0.83 -32.84
N VAL A 15 27.98 0.07 -33.81
CA VAL A 15 27.44 1.42 -33.53
C VAL A 15 25.93 1.41 -33.21
N PHE A 16 25.18 0.42 -33.74
CA PHE A 16 23.73 0.32 -33.47
C PHE A 16 23.36 -0.33 -32.14
N ALA A 17 24.29 -1.04 -31.51
CA ALA A 17 24.03 -1.71 -30.23
C ALA A 17 24.35 -0.83 -28.98
N VAL A 18 25.11 0.25 -29.17
CA VAL A 18 25.52 1.13 -28.04
C VAL A 18 24.50 2.27 -27.77
N TRP A 19 23.75 2.69 -28.80
CA TRP A 19 22.81 3.81 -28.67
C TRP A 19 21.64 3.54 -27.71
N PRO A 20 20.93 2.39 -27.73
CA PRO A 20 19.85 2.15 -26.77
C PRO A 20 20.35 1.98 -25.33
N ILE A 21 21.56 1.48 -25.11
CA ILE A 21 22.15 1.31 -23.78
C ILE A 21 22.49 2.68 -23.16
N GLN A 22 23.02 3.62 -23.93
CA GLN A 22 23.30 4.97 -23.44
C GLN A 22 22.04 5.79 -23.17
N ALA A 23 20.98 5.60 -23.93
CA ALA A 23 19.69 6.26 -23.68
C ALA A 23 19.04 5.74 -22.40
N VAL A 24 19.02 4.43 -22.16
CA VAL A 24 18.49 3.81 -20.94
C VAL A 24 19.30 4.26 -19.70
N LEU A 25 20.63 4.26 -19.80
CA LEU A 25 21.48 4.74 -18.69
C LEU A 25 21.34 6.24 -18.43
N ALA A 26 21.03 7.05 -19.44
CA ALA A 26 20.77 8.48 -19.26
C ALA A 26 19.40 8.75 -18.62
N GLU A 27 18.37 7.99 -18.97
CA GLU A 27 17.05 8.06 -18.35
C GLU A 27 17.11 7.62 -16.87
N GLU A 28 17.81 6.52 -16.54
CA GLU A 28 18.01 6.07 -15.15
C GLU A 28 18.74 7.13 -14.32
N THR A 29 19.78 7.79 -14.86
CA THR A 29 20.51 8.84 -14.13
C THR A 29 19.69 10.11 -13.95
N ASP A 30 18.81 10.47 -14.86
CA ASP A 30 17.90 11.62 -14.75
C ASP A 30 16.79 11.36 -13.71
N GLU A 31 16.26 10.13 -13.64
CA GLU A 31 15.29 9.75 -12.60
C GLU A 31 15.92 9.72 -11.20
N GLU A 32 17.13 9.17 -11.06
CA GLU A 32 17.87 9.19 -9.79
C GLU A 32 18.17 10.62 -9.33
N ALA A 33 18.61 11.49 -10.23
CA ALA A 33 18.88 12.89 -9.93
C ALA A 33 17.61 13.66 -9.52
N LYS A 34 16.48 13.38 -10.17
CA LYS A 34 15.17 13.95 -9.82
C LYS A 34 14.72 13.48 -8.43
N LEU A 35 14.82 12.18 -8.15
CA LEU A 35 14.46 11.61 -6.85
C LEU A 35 15.34 12.20 -5.72
N GLU A 36 16.64 12.37 -5.96
CA GLU A 36 17.57 13.00 -5.01
C GLU A 36 17.20 14.46 -4.77
N ALA A 37 16.85 15.21 -5.83
CA ALA A 37 16.40 16.59 -5.70
C ALA A 37 15.09 16.71 -4.91
N GLU A 38 14.13 15.82 -5.14
CA GLU A 38 12.87 15.76 -4.40
C GLU A 38 13.11 15.42 -2.92
N LYS A 39 13.99 14.46 -2.61
CA LYS A 39 14.39 14.12 -1.23
C LYS A 39 15.02 15.31 -0.53
N ASN A 40 15.95 16.02 -1.20
CA ASN A 40 16.62 17.17 -0.62
C ASN A 40 15.65 18.35 -0.42
N ALA A 41 14.74 18.59 -1.36
CA ALA A 41 13.70 19.59 -1.22
C ALA A 41 12.76 19.27 -0.05
N SER A 42 12.39 17.99 0.09
CA SER A 42 11.60 17.54 1.23
C SER A 42 12.35 17.72 2.55
N LEU A 43 13.63 17.32 2.62
CA LEU A 43 14.43 17.46 3.83
C LEU A 43 14.56 18.93 4.28
N ALA A 44 14.60 19.88 3.33
CA ALA A 44 14.67 21.31 3.58
C ALA A 44 13.31 21.96 3.88
N ALA A 45 12.20 21.25 3.67
CA ALA A 45 10.87 21.81 3.89
C ALA A 45 10.62 22.06 5.40
N PRO A 46 9.88 23.15 5.74
CA PRO A 46 9.61 23.50 7.12
C PRO A 46 8.81 22.41 7.83
N ILE A 47 9.08 22.28 9.12
CA ILE A 47 8.35 21.40 10.05
C ILE A 47 7.37 22.31 10.81
N ASP A 48 6.08 22.03 10.69
CA ASP A 48 5.01 22.91 11.18
C ASP A 48 5.08 23.07 12.70
N THR A 49 5.37 21.97 13.43
CA THR A 49 5.50 22.02 14.90
C THR A 49 6.71 22.80 15.40
N ASN A 50 7.73 23.07 14.57
CA ASN A 50 8.86 23.93 14.97
C ASN A 50 8.48 25.40 15.09
N SER A 51 7.30 25.81 14.62
CA SER A 51 6.75 27.16 14.82
C SER A 51 6.04 27.36 16.17
N LEU A 52 5.85 26.29 16.94
CA LEU A 52 5.17 26.34 18.24
C LEU A 52 6.14 26.84 19.32
N GLU A 53 5.69 27.83 20.08
CA GLU A 53 6.47 28.39 21.19
C GLU A 53 6.71 27.36 22.28
N GLU A 54 7.92 27.30 22.81
CA GLU A 54 8.37 26.34 23.84
C GLU A 54 8.30 24.85 23.41
N TRP A 55 8.08 24.54 22.09
CA TRP A 55 8.08 23.17 21.59
C TRP A 55 9.47 22.78 21.10
N PRO A 56 9.97 21.57 21.40
CA PRO A 56 11.28 21.13 20.92
C PRO A 56 11.31 21.01 19.39
N GLU A 57 12.41 21.42 18.78
CA GLU A 57 12.60 21.25 17.33
C GLU A 57 12.60 19.77 16.95
N GLY A 58 11.77 19.42 15.98
CA GLY A 58 11.70 18.09 15.39
C GLY A 58 12.79 17.85 14.36
N PRO A 59 13.20 16.59 14.15
CA PRO A 59 14.21 16.25 13.13
C PRO A 59 13.67 16.45 11.72
N ALA A 60 14.53 16.88 10.79
CA ALA A 60 14.21 16.89 9.38
C ALA A 60 14.05 15.43 8.85
N VAL A 61 13.04 15.20 8.02
CA VAL A 61 12.74 13.88 7.44
C VAL A 61 12.56 13.98 5.92
N TYR A 62 12.92 12.92 5.21
CA TYR A 62 12.78 12.83 3.76
C TYR A 62 11.33 12.70 3.27
N ALA A 63 10.41 12.30 4.13
CA ALA A 63 8.99 12.21 3.79
C ALA A 63 8.43 13.59 3.38
N GLN A 64 7.60 13.64 2.35
CA GLN A 64 6.93 14.88 1.91
C GLN A 64 5.97 15.39 2.98
N SER A 65 5.20 14.48 3.58
CA SER A 65 4.34 14.74 4.74
C SER A 65 4.62 13.74 5.85
N ALA A 66 4.56 14.19 7.09
CA ALA A 66 4.75 13.31 8.25
C ALA A 66 3.99 13.87 9.48
N ILE A 67 3.57 12.96 10.34
CA ILE A 67 2.95 13.29 11.62
C ILE A 67 3.35 12.26 12.69
N VAL A 68 3.49 12.72 13.92
CA VAL A 68 3.52 11.88 15.13
C VAL A 68 2.42 12.38 16.03
N MET A 69 1.52 11.49 16.41
CA MET A 69 0.37 11.78 17.25
C MET A 69 0.35 10.82 18.44
N ASP A 70 0.13 11.36 19.64
CA ASP A 70 -0.13 10.53 20.81
C ASP A 70 -1.53 9.93 20.71
N MET A 71 -1.64 8.60 20.74
CA MET A 71 -2.90 7.90 20.56
C MET A 71 -3.87 8.07 21.74
N GLY A 72 -3.36 8.38 22.94
CA GLY A 72 -4.20 8.51 24.13
C GLY A 72 -4.87 9.87 24.22
N SER A 73 -4.15 10.93 23.91
CA SER A 73 -4.64 12.32 24.02
C SER A 73 -5.05 12.95 22.68
N GLY A 74 -4.60 12.36 21.55
CA GLY A 74 -4.72 12.97 20.22
C GLY A 74 -3.76 14.13 19.98
N ALA A 75 -2.83 14.41 20.90
CA ALA A 75 -1.88 15.51 20.76
C ALA A 75 -0.91 15.25 19.60
N VAL A 76 -0.71 16.26 18.75
CA VAL A 76 0.25 16.22 17.67
C VAL A 76 1.62 16.61 18.22
N LEU A 77 2.56 15.66 18.22
CA LEU A 77 3.92 15.85 18.74
C LEU A 77 4.89 16.33 17.67
N TYR A 78 4.64 15.97 16.41
CA TYR A 78 5.41 16.36 15.24
C TYR A 78 4.48 16.47 14.04
N ALA A 79 4.63 17.51 13.26
CA ALA A 79 3.89 17.68 12.01
C ALA A 79 4.76 18.36 10.95
N LYS A 80 4.69 17.80 9.74
CA LYS A 80 5.27 18.36 8.52
C LYS A 80 4.24 18.17 7.43
N LYS A 81 3.64 19.25 6.94
CA LYS A 81 2.58 19.24 5.93
C LYS A 81 1.53 18.16 6.16
N PRO A 82 0.96 18.02 7.39
CA PRO A 82 0.15 16.87 7.76
C PRO A 82 -1.16 16.77 6.98
N ASP A 83 -1.62 17.87 6.39
CA ASP A 83 -2.90 17.99 5.69
C ASP A 83 -2.73 18.07 4.15
N GLU A 84 -1.49 17.91 3.64
CA GLU A 84 -1.24 17.80 2.19
C GLU A 84 -1.75 16.46 1.68
N ARG A 85 -2.46 16.46 0.54
CA ARG A 85 -3.04 15.25 -0.07
C ARG A 85 -1.99 14.47 -0.82
N HIS A 86 -2.02 13.15 -0.63
CA HIS A 86 -1.17 12.19 -1.29
C HIS A 86 -1.97 10.97 -1.72
N TYR A 87 -1.48 10.25 -2.71
CA TYR A 87 -2.00 8.92 -3.05
C TYR A 87 -1.53 7.92 -2.00
N PRO A 88 -2.45 7.21 -1.31
CA PRO A 88 -2.08 6.38 -0.17
C PRO A 88 -1.35 5.09 -0.55
N ALA A 89 -1.52 4.60 -1.77
CA ALA A 89 -1.08 3.26 -2.13
C ALA A 89 -1.59 2.23 -1.10
N SER A 90 -0.80 1.19 -0.79
CA SER A 90 -1.21 0.09 0.08
C SER A 90 -1.50 0.44 1.55
N ILE A 91 -1.18 1.65 2.03
CA ILE A 91 -1.62 2.05 3.38
C ILE A 91 -3.14 2.18 3.48
N THR A 92 -3.86 2.25 2.36
CA THR A 92 -5.32 2.10 2.25
C THR A 92 -5.83 0.87 3.02
N LYS A 93 -5.07 -0.23 2.98
CA LYS A 93 -5.42 -1.51 3.58
C LYS A 93 -5.61 -1.46 5.11
N LEU A 94 -5.10 -0.43 5.77
CA LEU A 94 -5.39 -0.18 7.20
C LEU A 94 -6.88 0.11 7.42
N LEU A 95 -7.47 0.96 6.58
CA LEU A 95 -8.90 1.27 6.65
C LEU A 95 -9.75 0.09 6.19
N THR A 96 -9.33 -0.64 5.17
CA THR A 96 -9.99 -1.87 4.71
C THR A 96 -10.04 -2.90 5.83
N THR A 97 -8.92 -3.12 6.52
CA THR A 97 -8.85 -4.03 7.67
C THR A 97 -9.76 -3.56 8.81
N LEU A 98 -9.73 -2.27 9.14
CA LEU A 98 -10.60 -1.71 10.17
C LEU A 98 -12.07 -1.94 9.85
N ALA A 99 -12.49 -1.60 8.63
CA ALA A 99 -13.88 -1.74 8.18
C ALA A 99 -14.32 -3.22 8.18
N ALA A 100 -13.46 -4.14 7.77
CA ALA A 100 -13.74 -5.57 7.81
C ALA A 100 -13.88 -6.09 9.25
N LEU A 101 -12.96 -5.72 10.15
CA LEU A 101 -12.99 -6.15 11.56
C LEU A 101 -14.16 -5.55 12.36
N GLU A 102 -14.68 -4.39 11.98
CA GLU A 102 -15.82 -3.75 12.64
C GLU A 102 -17.16 -4.33 12.17
N ASN A 103 -17.22 -4.96 10.99
CA ASN A 103 -18.49 -5.39 10.37
C ASN A 103 -18.58 -6.89 10.10
N GLY A 104 -17.51 -7.65 10.27
CA GLY A 104 -17.45 -9.08 10.04
C GLY A 104 -16.84 -9.86 11.20
N THR A 105 -16.63 -11.14 10.99
CA THR A 105 -15.95 -12.05 11.93
C THR A 105 -14.77 -12.72 11.25
N LEU A 106 -13.75 -13.13 12.01
CA LEU A 106 -12.57 -13.81 11.48
C LEU A 106 -12.90 -15.16 10.82
N THR A 107 -14.03 -15.76 11.16
CA THR A 107 -14.48 -17.05 10.61
C THR A 107 -15.33 -16.89 9.34
N ASP A 108 -15.66 -15.66 8.95
CA ASP A 108 -16.40 -15.43 7.71
C ASP A 108 -15.62 -15.95 6.50
N ARG A 109 -16.36 -16.41 5.50
CA ARG A 109 -15.77 -16.89 4.26
C ARG A 109 -15.57 -15.73 3.28
N VAL A 110 -14.34 -15.60 2.82
CA VAL A 110 -13.96 -14.70 1.73
C VAL A 110 -13.88 -15.54 0.46
N THR A 111 -14.73 -15.22 -0.52
CA THR A 111 -14.79 -15.88 -1.82
C THR A 111 -14.28 -14.94 -2.90
N PHE A 112 -13.37 -15.41 -3.73
CA PHE A 112 -12.77 -14.62 -4.80
C PHE A 112 -13.66 -14.63 -6.04
N SER A 113 -14.13 -13.47 -6.46
CA SER A 113 -14.82 -13.29 -7.74
C SER A 113 -13.81 -13.23 -8.90
N GLN A 114 -14.30 -13.29 -10.14
CA GLN A 114 -13.47 -13.02 -11.31
C GLN A 114 -12.95 -11.58 -11.26
N GLU A 115 -13.79 -10.64 -10.86
CA GLU A 115 -13.47 -9.22 -10.75
C GLU A 115 -12.33 -8.97 -9.76
N SER A 116 -12.29 -9.69 -8.63
CA SER A 116 -11.22 -9.53 -7.64
C SER A 116 -9.84 -9.88 -8.19
N VAL A 117 -9.78 -10.76 -9.19
CA VAL A 117 -8.52 -11.19 -9.83
C VAL A 117 -8.19 -10.32 -11.05
N ASP A 118 -9.20 -9.87 -11.78
CA ASP A 118 -9.03 -9.08 -13.01
C ASP A 118 -8.49 -7.66 -12.77
N ILE A 119 -8.51 -7.17 -11.51
CA ILE A 119 -7.90 -5.88 -11.16
C ILE A 119 -6.38 -5.89 -11.22
N LEU A 120 -5.75 -7.07 -11.22
CA LEU A 120 -4.30 -7.21 -11.09
C LEU A 120 -3.59 -6.96 -12.42
N ASN A 121 -2.54 -6.16 -12.37
CA ASN A 121 -1.49 -6.12 -13.36
C ASN A 121 -0.37 -7.11 -12.97
N TRP A 122 0.57 -7.37 -13.89
CA TRP A 122 1.63 -8.37 -13.69
C TRP A 122 2.59 -8.08 -12.53
N ASP A 123 2.73 -6.82 -12.11
CA ASP A 123 3.62 -6.33 -11.07
C ASP A 123 2.89 -5.96 -9.77
N ASP A 124 1.58 -6.15 -9.71
CA ASP A 124 0.79 -5.87 -8.52
C ASP A 124 1.04 -6.92 -7.42
N ALA A 125 1.00 -6.46 -6.15
CA ALA A 125 1.10 -7.35 -5.00
C ALA A 125 -0.09 -8.32 -4.95
N SER A 126 0.20 -9.62 -5.00
CA SER A 126 -0.78 -10.72 -5.07
C SER A 126 -0.24 -11.97 -4.38
N ILE A 127 -1.12 -12.84 -3.94
CA ILE A 127 -0.81 -14.19 -3.43
C ILE A 127 -1.30 -15.29 -4.37
N GLY A 128 -1.76 -14.91 -5.56
CA GLY A 128 -2.17 -15.84 -6.63
C GLY A 128 -3.49 -16.55 -6.36
N MET A 129 -4.48 -15.85 -5.80
CA MET A 129 -5.82 -16.41 -5.62
C MET A 129 -6.54 -16.55 -6.96
N ARG A 130 -7.43 -17.52 -7.04
CA ARG A 130 -8.19 -17.84 -8.26
C ARG A 130 -9.69 -17.61 -8.07
N PRO A 131 -10.43 -17.26 -9.14
CA PRO A 131 -11.89 -17.14 -9.06
C PRO A 131 -12.54 -18.41 -8.52
N GLY A 132 -13.45 -18.26 -7.55
CA GLY A 132 -14.10 -19.36 -6.84
C GLY A 132 -13.27 -19.99 -5.72
N GLU A 133 -12.06 -19.52 -5.49
CA GLU A 133 -11.26 -19.92 -4.32
C GLU A 133 -11.83 -19.26 -3.06
N GLU A 134 -11.65 -19.94 -1.90
CA GLU A 134 -12.23 -19.51 -0.64
C GLU A 134 -11.23 -19.68 0.50
N ILE A 135 -11.11 -18.64 1.34
CA ILE A 135 -10.33 -18.65 2.58
C ILE A 135 -11.15 -18.05 3.73
N SER A 136 -10.66 -18.16 4.96
CA SER A 136 -11.27 -17.45 6.09
C SER A 136 -10.96 -15.94 6.02
N MET A 137 -11.77 -15.11 6.70
CA MET A 137 -11.47 -13.69 6.86
C MET A 137 -10.15 -13.50 7.61
N GLU A 138 -9.83 -14.36 8.56
CA GLU A 138 -8.54 -14.36 9.26
C GLU A 138 -7.38 -14.50 8.27
N ASP A 139 -7.36 -15.57 7.46
CA ASP A 139 -6.35 -15.80 6.43
C ASP A 139 -6.27 -14.60 5.44
N ALA A 140 -7.43 -14.07 5.06
CA ALA A 140 -7.50 -12.92 4.16
C ALA A 140 -6.85 -11.67 4.76
N LEU A 141 -7.09 -11.36 6.03
CA LEU A 141 -6.49 -10.19 6.70
C LEU A 141 -4.98 -10.36 6.89
N TYR A 142 -4.48 -11.57 7.16
CA TYR A 142 -3.04 -11.85 7.13
C TYR A 142 -2.44 -11.59 5.75
N ALA A 143 -3.08 -12.05 4.68
CA ALA A 143 -2.62 -11.79 3.31
C ALA A 143 -2.66 -10.30 2.93
N VAL A 144 -3.71 -9.58 3.35
CA VAL A 144 -3.85 -8.12 3.15
C VAL A 144 -2.71 -7.36 3.80
N LEU A 145 -2.35 -7.70 5.04
CA LEU A 145 -1.40 -6.92 5.84
C LEU A 145 0.06 -7.37 5.67
N LEU A 146 0.34 -8.68 5.56
CA LEU A 146 1.72 -9.18 5.43
C LEU A 146 2.20 -9.23 3.98
N ALA A 147 1.34 -9.67 3.04
CA ALA A 147 1.67 -9.76 1.62
C ALA A 147 1.18 -8.56 0.80
N SER A 148 0.40 -7.65 1.41
CA SER A 148 -0.20 -6.51 0.71
C SER A 148 -1.08 -6.91 -0.49
N ALA A 149 -1.68 -8.09 -0.49
CA ALA A 149 -2.40 -8.67 -1.62
C ALA A 149 -3.62 -7.83 -2.04
N ASN A 150 -3.63 -7.40 -3.30
CA ASN A 150 -4.65 -6.50 -3.83
C ASN A 150 -5.97 -7.23 -4.10
N GLU A 151 -5.91 -8.42 -4.74
CA GLU A 151 -7.08 -9.26 -5.01
C GLU A 151 -7.76 -9.69 -3.71
N VAL A 152 -6.99 -9.93 -2.65
CA VAL A 152 -7.53 -10.28 -1.34
C VAL A 152 -8.26 -9.10 -0.72
N SER A 153 -7.70 -7.90 -0.82
CA SER A 153 -8.36 -6.67 -0.33
C SER A 153 -9.69 -6.43 -1.04
N TYR A 154 -9.74 -6.69 -2.36
CA TYR A 154 -10.99 -6.63 -3.14
C TYR A 154 -12.02 -7.65 -2.65
N ALA A 155 -11.60 -8.92 -2.51
CA ALA A 155 -12.48 -10.01 -2.08
C ALA A 155 -12.98 -9.83 -0.64
N VAL A 156 -12.17 -9.26 0.26
CA VAL A 156 -12.57 -8.84 1.62
C VAL A 156 -13.69 -7.81 1.55
N ALA A 157 -13.52 -6.77 0.73
CA ALA A 157 -14.53 -5.73 0.56
C ALA A 157 -15.85 -6.29 0.01
N GLU A 158 -15.76 -7.08 -1.06
CA GLU A 158 -16.92 -7.70 -1.69
C GLU A 158 -17.66 -8.67 -0.74
N SER A 159 -16.92 -9.54 -0.05
CA SER A 159 -17.49 -10.52 0.87
C SER A 159 -18.11 -9.86 2.10
N THR A 160 -17.46 -8.87 2.70
CA THR A 160 -18.01 -8.12 3.83
C THR A 160 -19.26 -7.36 3.41
N GLY A 161 -19.22 -6.68 2.25
CA GLY A 161 -20.37 -5.97 1.69
C GLY A 161 -21.58 -6.88 1.47
N ARG A 162 -21.34 -8.07 0.93
CA ARG A 162 -22.38 -9.06 0.65
C ARG A 162 -22.95 -9.69 1.93
N ASN A 163 -22.09 -10.08 2.84
CA ASN A 163 -22.47 -10.86 4.02
C ASN A 163 -23.10 -10.01 5.15
N HIS A 164 -22.65 -8.76 5.30
CA HIS A 164 -23.00 -7.94 6.47
C HIS A 164 -23.64 -6.60 6.16
N LEU A 165 -23.49 -6.06 4.94
CA LEU A 165 -23.95 -4.71 4.60
C LEU A 165 -25.17 -4.70 3.65
N ASN A 166 -25.74 -5.88 3.32
CA ASN A 166 -26.81 -6.05 2.33
C ASN A 166 -26.51 -5.44 0.95
N GLY A 167 -25.25 -5.46 0.55
CA GLY A 167 -24.76 -4.90 -0.69
C GLY A 167 -23.63 -5.73 -1.29
N GLY A 168 -22.57 -5.08 -1.73
CA GLY A 168 -21.37 -5.71 -2.31
C GLY A 168 -20.17 -4.79 -2.16
N TYR A 169 -19.30 -4.83 -3.17
CA TYR A 169 -18.06 -4.04 -3.21
C TYR A 169 -18.32 -2.53 -2.99
N ASP A 170 -19.23 -1.94 -3.75
CA ASP A 170 -19.51 -0.50 -3.66
C ASP A 170 -20.02 -0.08 -2.28
N THR A 171 -20.86 -0.91 -1.66
CA THR A 171 -21.35 -0.65 -0.29
C THR A 171 -20.20 -0.67 0.74
N PHE A 172 -19.19 -1.51 0.53
CA PHE A 172 -18.00 -1.49 1.38
C PHE A 172 -17.16 -0.22 1.17
N ILE A 173 -17.03 0.27 -0.07
CA ILE A 173 -16.36 1.55 -0.35
C ILE A 173 -17.11 2.73 0.30
N GLU A 174 -18.43 2.73 0.26
CA GLU A 174 -19.25 3.71 0.98
C GLU A 174 -18.98 3.64 2.49
N LEU A 175 -18.94 2.44 3.07
CA LEU A 175 -18.56 2.23 4.48
C LEU A 175 -17.18 2.77 4.81
N MET A 176 -16.17 2.53 3.96
CA MET A 176 -14.83 3.08 4.16
C MET A 176 -14.86 4.61 4.26
N ASN A 177 -15.55 5.28 3.34
CA ASN A 177 -15.69 6.75 3.36
C ASN A 177 -16.45 7.23 4.59
N GLN A 178 -17.56 6.57 4.94
CA GLN A 178 -18.32 6.89 6.14
C GLN A 178 -17.45 6.75 7.39
N ARG A 179 -16.76 5.61 7.54
CA ARG A 179 -15.93 5.35 8.70
C ARG A 179 -14.76 6.32 8.82
N SER A 180 -14.13 6.65 7.70
CA SER A 180 -13.10 7.68 7.62
C SER A 180 -13.62 9.03 8.14
N ALA A 181 -14.80 9.46 7.70
CA ALA A 181 -15.42 10.70 8.16
C ALA A 181 -15.76 10.67 9.66
N GLU A 182 -16.25 9.54 10.19
CA GLU A 182 -16.54 9.34 11.61
C GLU A 182 -15.27 9.43 12.48
N LEU A 183 -14.11 9.04 11.95
CA LEU A 183 -12.82 9.19 12.61
C LEU A 183 -12.29 10.62 12.59
N GLY A 184 -12.97 11.54 11.86
CA GLY A 184 -12.55 12.93 11.72
C GLY A 184 -11.63 13.18 10.54
N CYS A 185 -11.49 12.24 9.61
CA CYS A 185 -10.71 12.42 8.40
C CYS A 185 -11.44 13.41 7.47
N THR A 186 -10.77 14.49 7.09
CA THR A 186 -11.37 15.56 6.28
C THR A 186 -10.67 15.78 4.95
N GLY A 187 -9.51 15.17 4.77
CA GLY A 187 -8.67 15.30 3.58
C GLY A 187 -8.62 14.06 2.70
N SER A 188 -9.45 13.04 2.96
CA SER A 188 -9.41 11.73 2.31
C SER A 188 -10.62 11.46 1.44
N ASN A 189 -10.42 10.65 0.42
CA ASN A 189 -11.48 10.05 -0.39
C ASN A 189 -11.03 8.64 -0.84
N TRP A 190 -11.89 7.65 -0.65
CA TRP A 190 -11.59 6.23 -0.88
C TRP A 190 -12.45 5.71 -2.03
N VAL A 191 -11.83 5.15 -3.06
CA VAL A 191 -12.52 4.59 -4.23
C VAL A 191 -12.22 3.11 -4.46
N ASN A 192 -11.25 2.58 -3.71
CA ASN A 192 -10.94 1.15 -3.71
C ASN A 192 -10.36 0.70 -2.35
N PRO A 193 -10.35 -0.62 -2.04
CA PRO A 193 -9.87 -1.14 -0.76
C PRO A 193 -8.40 -1.55 -0.77
N HIS A 194 -7.73 -1.51 -1.92
CA HIS A 194 -6.38 -2.04 -2.11
C HIS A 194 -5.30 -0.97 -2.26
N GLY A 195 -5.67 0.24 -2.71
CA GLY A 195 -4.75 1.35 -2.90
C GLY A 195 -4.09 1.41 -4.28
N LEU A 196 -4.57 0.65 -5.28
CA LEU A 196 -4.17 0.88 -6.67
C LEU A 196 -4.57 2.29 -7.09
N HIS A 197 -3.77 2.87 -7.97
CA HIS A 197 -3.87 4.28 -8.30
C HIS A 197 -5.21 4.66 -8.94
N ASP A 198 -5.79 5.74 -8.43
CA ASP A 198 -6.90 6.49 -9.00
C ASP A 198 -6.76 7.95 -8.55
N ASP A 199 -7.00 8.90 -9.44
CA ASP A 199 -6.87 10.34 -9.15
C ASP A 199 -7.79 10.82 -8.02
N ASN A 200 -8.89 10.10 -7.79
CA ASN A 200 -9.83 10.38 -6.71
C ASN A 200 -9.53 9.58 -5.43
N HIS A 201 -8.47 8.75 -5.41
CA HIS A 201 -8.07 7.97 -4.26
C HIS A 201 -6.93 8.66 -3.52
N TYR A 202 -7.25 9.47 -2.51
CA TYR A 202 -6.26 10.29 -1.80
C TYR A 202 -6.53 10.37 -0.30
N THR A 203 -5.48 10.71 0.44
CA THR A 203 -5.51 10.88 1.90
C THR A 203 -4.46 11.91 2.34
N THR A 204 -4.38 12.16 3.65
CA THR A 204 -3.37 13.00 4.28
C THR A 204 -2.63 12.23 5.38
N ALA A 205 -1.46 12.71 5.81
CA ALA A 205 -0.74 12.10 6.92
C ALA A 205 -1.57 12.13 8.23
N ARG A 206 -2.32 13.22 8.47
CA ARG A 206 -3.22 13.34 9.62
C ARG A 206 -4.33 12.29 9.59
N ASP A 207 -5.02 12.16 8.47
CA ASP A 207 -6.12 11.21 8.34
C ASP A 207 -5.62 9.76 8.51
N MET A 208 -4.45 9.45 7.95
CA MET A 208 -3.83 8.14 8.15
C MET A 208 -3.43 7.87 9.60
N ALA A 209 -3.00 8.89 10.36
CA ALA A 209 -2.72 8.72 11.78
C ALA A 209 -4.00 8.42 12.59
N LEU A 210 -5.13 9.05 12.25
CA LEU A 210 -6.43 8.76 12.86
C LEU A 210 -6.88 7.33 12.56
N ILE A 211 -6.79 6.90 11.29
CA ILE A 211 -7.13 5.54 10.86
C ILE A 211 -6.20 4.51 11.53
N ALA A 212 -4.89 4.76 11.54
CA ALA A 212 -3.91 3.89 12.18
C ALA A 212 -4.17 3.76 13.69
N SER A 213 -4.51 4.86 14.36
CA SER A 213 -4.89 4.84 15.78
C SER A 213 -6.13 3.98 16.01
N ALA A 214 -7.15 4.10 15.17
CA ALA A 214 -8.38 3.34 15.29
C ALA A 214 -8.17 1.83 15.07
N VAL A 215 -7.46 1.44 14.00
CA VAL A 215 -7.22 0.01 13.71
C VAL A 215 -6.29 -0.62 14.75
N TYR A 216 -5.35 0.13 15.31
CA TYR A 216 -4.46 -0.35 16.38
C TYR A 216 -5.19 -0.70 17.68
N GLN A 217 -6.40 -0.17 17.92
CA GLN A 217 -7.23 -0.59 19.05
C GLN A 217 -7.77 -2.02 18.90
N ARG A 218 -7.81 -2.55 17.68
CA ARG A 218 -8.24 -3.93 17.43
C ARG A 218 -7.14 -4.90 17.83
N GLU A 219 -7.50 -5.89 18.65
CA GLU A 219 -6.57 -6.93 19.10
C GLU A 219 -6.08 -7.78 17.92
N GLU A 220 -7.00 -8.13 17.04
CA GLU A 220 -6.76 -8.93 15.85
C GLU A 220 -5.70 -8.26 14.93
N PHE A 221 -5.79 -6.93 14.76
CA PHE A 221 -4.80 -6.17 13.99
C PHE A 221 -3.41 -6.24 14.64
N ARG A 222 -3.32 -6.04 15.97
CA ARG A 222 -2.04 -6.11 16.68
C ARG A 222 -1.42 -7.50 16.61
N GLU A 223 -2.22 -8.57 16.67
CA GLU A 223 -1.78 -9.94 16.51
C GLU A 223 -1.16 -10.16 15.13
N ILE A 224 -1.88 -9.79 14.07
CA ILE A 224 -1.37 -9.89 12.68
C ILE A 224 -0.06 -9.12 12.52
N MET A 225 0.00 -7.87 13.00
CA MET A 225 1.19 -7.02 12.83
C MET A 225 2.41 -7.50 13.62
N ASN A 226 2.23 -8.31 14.67
CA ASN A 226 3.31 -8.93 15.44
C ASN A 226 3.70 -10.33 14.93
N THR A 227 2.99 -10.86 13.94
CA THR A 227 3.26 -12.18 13.36
C THR A 227 4.42 -12.10 12.37
N LEU A 228 5.45 -12.91 12.58
CA LEU A 228 6.64 -12.94 11.72
C LEU A 228 6.43 -13.79 10.47
N GLU A 229 5.70 -14.89 10.59
CA GLU A 229 5.38 -15.81 9.50
C GLU A 229 3.97 -16.35 9.67
N TYR A 230 3.21 -16.42 8.59
CA TYR A 230 1.84 -16.95 8.58
C TYR A 230 1.64 -17.91 7.41
N HIS A 231 0.86 -18.96 7.66
CA HIS A 231 0.58 -20.04 6.71
C HIS A 231 -0.92 -20.11 6.43
N ILE A 232 -1.33 -19.83 5.20
CA ILE A 232 -2.68 -20.15 4.74
C ILE A 232 -2.68 -21.62 4.30
N PRO A 233 -3.53 -22.49 4.88
CA PRO A 233 -3.61 -23.89 4.52
C PRO A 233 -4.13 -24.09 3.09
N ALA A 234 -4.11 -25.34 2.62
CA ALA A 234 -4.77 -25.75 1.38
C ALA A 234 -6.23 -25.26 1.34
N THR A 235 -6.65 -24.78 0.17
CA THR A 235 -8.00 -24.26 -0.06
C THR A 235 -8.86 -25.24 -0.86
N ASN A 236 -10.05 -24.84 -1.24
CA ASN A 236 -10.90 -25.63 -2.14
C ASN A 236 -10.33 -25.79 -3.57
N LEU A 237 -9.37 -24.94 -3.99
CA LEU A 237 -8.79 -24.96 -5.34
C LEU A 237 -7.27 -25.13 -5.35
N GLU A 238 -6.57 -24.99 -4.21
CA GLU A 238 -5.13 -25.12 -4.10
C GLU A 238 -4.77 -26.13 -3.00
N ASN A 239 -3.91 -27.09 -3.34
CA ASN A 239 -3.51 -28.16 -2.42
C ASN A 239 -2.26 -27.81 -1.60
N GLU A 240 -1.52 -26.78 -2.01
CA GLU A 240 -0.32 -26.30 -1.31
C GLU A 240 -0.67 -25.14 -0.39
N GLU A 241 0.04 -25.03 0.72
CA GLU A 241 -0.06 -23.87 1.62
C GLU A 241 0.62 -22.64 1.00
N ARG A 242 0.16 -21.45 1.39
CA ARG A 242 0.83 -20.18 1.07
C ARG A 242 1.47 -19.63 2.32
N ILE A 243 2.75 -19.28 2.24
CA ILE A 243 3.55 -18.79 3.37
C ILE A 243 3.89 -17.33 3.17
N PHE A 244 3.61 -16.49 4.15
CA PHE A 244 3.94 -15.08 4.15
C PHE A 244 4.89 -14.75 5.29
N GLN A 245 5.86 -13.89 5.00
CA GLN A 245 6.77 -13.36 6.01
C GLN A 245 6.53 -11.87 6.20
N GLN A 246 6.67 -11.42 7.42
CA GLN A 246 6.59 -10.01 7.76
C GLN A 246 7.73 -9.23 7.09
N ASN A 247 7.37 -8.19 6.34
CA ASN A 247 8.34 -7.34 5.62
C ASN A 247 8.95 -6.24 6.51
N HIS A 248 8.45 -6.06 7.73
CA HIS A 248 8.91 -4.99 8.63
C HIS A 248 10.22 -5.38 9.31
N LYS A 249 11.32 -4.82 8.82
CA LYS A 249 12.70 -5.19 9.26
C LYS A 249 12.93 -5.06 10.76
N MET A 250 12.29 -4.09 11.43
CA MET A 250 12.44 -3.88 12.88
C MET A 250 11.87 -5.03 13.74
N LEU A 251 11.08 -5.93 13.17
CA LEU A 251 10.55 -7.10 13.89
C LEU A 251 11.50 -8.31 13.83
N TRP A 252 12.53 -8.24 12.98
CA TRP A 252 13.53 -9.32 12.78
C TRP A 252 14.86 -9.06 13.51
N GLU A 253 15.05 -7.85 14.08
CA GLU A 253 16.22 -7.42 14.85
C GLU A 253 15.93 -7.47 16.37
#